data_d87a61da3c3d7a60cd403cd645f9bc63
#
_entry.id   d87a61da3c3d7a60cd403cd645f9bc63
#
_cell.length_a   1.000
_cell.length_b   1.000
_cell.length_c   1.000
_cell.angle_alpha   90.00
_cell.angle_beta   90.00
_cell.angle_gamma   90.00
#
_symmetry.space_group_name_H-M   'P 1'
#
loop_
_entity.id
_entity.type
_entity.pdbx_description
1 polymer ?
#
loop_
_entity_poly.entity_id
_entity_poly.type
_entity_poly.pdbx_seq_one_letter_code
_entity_poly.pdbx_strand_id
1 'polypeptide(L)' 'MKTRKNNYGDSNIVGKNIEALRTKKKIKQKDFISKMQTLGVDINPTSYSKLEGQHRIATDKELYVIAKILETSIDELFE' A
#
# COMPACT_ATOMS: atom_id res chain seq x y z
N MET A 1 -15.03 17.62 -1.71
CA MET A 1 -13.90 16.78 -1.49
C MET A 1 -12.84 16.91 -2.56
N LYS A 2 -11.62 16.89 -2.14
CA LYS A 2 -10.52 17.08 -3.05
C LYS A 2 -10.19 15.80 -3.81
N THR A 3 -10.03 15.89 -5.10
CA THR A 3 -9.61 14.74 -5.88
C THR A 3 -8.13 14.84 -6.17
N ARG A 4 -7.50 13.69 -6.32
CA ARG A 4 -6.10 13.61 -6.65
C ARG A 4 -5.95 13.13 -8.07
N LYS A 5 -5.94 14.07 -8.97
CA LYS A 5 -5.99 13.71 -10.37
C LYS A 5 -4.64 13.56 -11.03
N ASN A 6 -3.66 14.32 -10.56
CA ASN A 6 -2.43 14.40 -11.32
C ASN A 6 -1.43 13.31 -10.98
N ASN A 7 -1.38 12.93 -9.72
CA ASN A 7 -0.33 12.02 -9.26
C ASN A 7 -0.84 10.65 -8.86
N TYR A 8 -2.14 10.51 -8.68
CA TYR A 8 -2.71 9.29 -8.16
C TYR A 8 -3.87 8.84 -9.02
N GLY A 9 -4.01 7.54 -9.12
CA GLY A 9 -5.16 6.97 -9.78
C GLY A 9 -6.31 6.83 -8.81
N ASP A 10 -7.30 6.05 -9.19
CA ASP A 10 -8.48 5.84 -8.37
C ASP A 10 -8.90 4.37 -8.35
N SER A 11 -7.96 3.46 -8.68
CA SER A 11 -8.29 2.04 -8.74
C SER A 11 -8.38 1.40 -7.37
N ASN A 12 -7.85 2.05 -6.35
CA ASN A 12 -8.02 1.59 -4.99
C ASN A 12 -8.12 2.79 -4.06
N ILE A 13 -8.60 2.55 -2.86
CA ILE A 13 -8.77 3.61 -1.87
C ILE A 13 -7.56 3.69 -0.95
N VAL A 14 -6.90 2.57 -0.75
CA VAL A 14 -5.93 2.42 0.34
C VAL A 14 -4.55 2.97 0.03
N GLY A 15 -4.21 3.13 -1.24
CA GLY A 15 -2.82 3.42 -1.62
C GLY A 15 -2.20 4.61 -0.92
N LYS A 16 -2.92 5.73 -0.85
CA LYS A 16 -2.36 6.92 -0.22
C LYS A 16 -2.19 6.72 1.28
N ASN A 17 -3.10 5.98 1.90
CA ASN A 17 -2.99 5.73 3.34
C ASN A 17 -1.81 4.81 3.62
N ILE A 18 -1.61 3.82 2.76
CA ILE A 18 -0.47 2.92 2.90
C ILE A 18 0.83 3.71 2.80
N GLU A 19 0.92 4.58 1.81
CA GLU A 19 2.11 5.39 1.64
C GLU A 19 2.36 6.27 2.86
N ALA A 20 1.30 6.91 3.37
CA ALA A 20 1.42 7.79 4.52
C ALA A 20 1.89 7.02 5.75
N LEU A 21 1.30 5.86 6.00
CA LEU A 21 1.67 5.06 7.16
C LEU A 21 3.07 4.49 7.03
N ARG A 22 3.43 4.04 5.82
CA ARG A 22 4.77 3.52 5.57
C ARG A 22 5.81 4.61 5.80
N THR A 23 5.56 5.79 5.26
CA THR A 23 6.49 6.91 5.40
C THR A 23 6.61 7.34 6.86
N LYS A 24 5.50 7.34 7.57
CA LYS A 24 5.49 7.69 8.98
C LYS A 24 6.38 6.73 9.78
N LYS A 25 6.39 5.47 9.40
CA LYS A 25 7.23 4.46 10.05
C LYS A 25 8.65 4.45 9.49
N LYS A 26 8.92 5.30 8.50
CA LYS A 26 10.26 5.44 7.92
C LYS A 26 10.73 4.15 7.26
N ILE A 27 9.81 3.43 6.62
CA ILE A 27 10.14 2.21 5.90
C ILE A 27 10.23 2.55 4.42
N LYS A 28 11.36 2.22 3.80
CA LYS A 28 11.51 2.44 2.37
C LYS A 28 10.68 1.44 1.59
N GLN A 29 10.28 1.81 0.37
CA GLN A 29 9.46 0.92 -0.44
C GLN A 29 10.13 -0.44 -0.62
N LYS A 30 11.41 -0.47 -0.91
CA LYS A 30 12.06 -1.75 -1.17
C LYS A 30 12.07 -2.65 0.07
N ASP A 31 12.20 -2.06 1.24
CA ASP A 31 12.16 -2.84 2.47
C ASP A 31 10.76 -3.35 2.75
N PHE A 32 9.77 -2.53 2.43
CA PHE A 32 8.38 -2.92 2.61
C PHE A 32 8.03 -4.10 1.68
N ILE A 33 8.48 -4.01 0.44
CA ILE A 33 8.26 -5.08 -0.53
C ILE A 33 8.90 -6.38 -0.06
N SER A 34 10.12 -6.29 0.47
CA SER A 34 10.78 -7.47 1.02
C SER A 34 9.98 -8.11 2.13
N LYS A 35 9.40 -7.28 3.00
CA LYS A 35 8.59 -7.81 4.09
C LYS A 35 7.32 -8.48 3.57
N MET A 36 6.72 -7.91 2.54
CA MET A 36 5.56 -8.53 1.93
C MET A 36 5.91 -9.89 1.34
N GLN A 37 7.04 -9.98 0.66
CA GLN A 37 7.48 -11.24 0.07
C GLN A 37 7.76 -12.28 1.15
N THR A 38 8.36 -11.87 2.24
CA THR A 38 8.61 -12.77 3.37
C THR A 38 7.31 -13.33 3.92
N LEU A 39 6.25 -12.55 3.87
CA LEU A 39 4.94 -12.99 4.37
C LEU A 39 4.10 -13.68 3.30
N GLY A 40 4.71 -14.00 2.16
CA GLY A 40 4.05 -14.83 1.16
C GLY A 40 3.35 -14.09 0.04
N VAL A 41 3.52 -12.78 -0.04
CA VAL A 41 2.93 -12.01 -1.13
C VAL A 41 4.01 -11.67 -2.15
N ASP A 42 3.90 -12.27 -3.33
CA ASP A 42 4.88 -12.09 -4.38
C ASP A 42 4.54 -10.84 -5.18
N ILE A 43 5.14 -9.73 -4.81
CA ILE A 43 4.88 -8.45 -5.45
C ILE A 43 6.21 -7.83 -5.83
N ASN A 44 6.26 -7.21 -7.03
CA ASN A 44 7.48 -6.57 -7.48
C ASN A 44 7.39 -5.05 -7.29
N PRO A 45 8.52 -4.33 -7.42
CA PRO A 45 8.51 -2.89 -7.17
C PRO A 45 7.55 -2.10 -8.05
N THR A 46 7.44 -2.45 -9.33
CA THR A 46 6.56 -1.75 -10.23
C THR A 46 5.10 -1.90 -9.78
N SER A 47 4.73 -3.13 -9.45
CA SER A 47 3.37 -3.43 -9.01
C SER A 47 3.06 -2.73 -7.69
N TYR A 48 4.02 -2.73 -6.77
CA TYR A 48 3.83 -2.08 -5.49
C TYR A 48 3.67 -0.56 -5.65
N SER A 49 4.49 0.05 -6.51
CA SER A 49 4.36 1.48 -6.76
C SER A 49 3.01 1.83 -7.33
N LYS A 50 2.48 0.98 -8.21
CA LYS A 50 1.14 1.21 -8.74
C LYS A 50 0.09 1.08 -7.67
N LEU A 51 0.29 0.20 -6.72
CA LEU A 51 -0.66 0.05 -5.61
C LEU A 51 -0.70 1.31 -4.76
N GLU A 52 0.46 1.82 -4.34
CA GLU A 52 0.50 3.05 -3.55
C GLU A 52 -0.01 4.24 -4.35
N GLY A 53 0.24 4.24 -5.65
CA GLY A 53 -0.23 5.32 -6.52
C GLY A 53 -1.69 5.21 -6.91
N GLN A 54 -2.37 4.19 -6.44
CA GLN A 54 -3.79 3.96 -6.71
C GLN A 54 -4.06 3.69 -8.18
N HIS A 55 -3.08 3.07 -8.86
CA HIS A 55 -3.20 2.77 -10.28
C HIS A 55 -3.55 1.31 -10.54
N ARG A 56 -3.77 0.52 -9.52
CA ARG A 56 -4.23 -0.84 -9.67
C ARG A 56 -5.03 -1.28 -8.45
N ILE A 57 -5.78 -2.35 -8.63
CA ILE A 57 -6.59 -2.89 -7.56
C ILE A 57 -5.68 -3.57 -6.53
N ALA A 58 -6.02 -3.41 -5.26
CA ALA A 58 -5.33 -4.10 -4.19
C ALA A 58 -6.09 -5.38 -3.86
N THR A 59 -5.37 -6.50 -3.75
CA THR A 59 -6.02 -7.76 -3.40
C THR A 59 -6.16 -7.88 -1.89
N ASP A 60 -7.06 -8.76 -1.46
CA ASP A 60 -7.27 -8.93 -0.03
C ASP A 60 -6.03 -9.49 0.65
N LYS A 61 -5.28 -10.36 -0.02
CA LYS A 61 -4.04 -10.87 0.56
C LYS A 61 -3.03 -9.76 0.76
N GLU A 62 -2.94 -8.87 -0.20
CA GLU A 62 -2.03 -7.73 -0.08
C GLU A 62 -2.42 -6.86 1.10
N LEU A 63 -3.71 -6.56 1.22
CA LEU A 63 -4.18 -5.73 2.32
C LEU A 63 -3.89 -6.38 3.66
N TYR A 64 -4.07 -7.68 3.74
CA TYR A 64 -3.85 -8.40 4.98
C TYR A 64 -2.40 -8.28 5.46
N VAL A 65 -1.43 -8.55 4.56
CA VAL A 65 -0.03 -8.47 4.96
C VAL A 65 0.42 -7.04 5.17
N ILE A 66 -0.11 -6.10 4.38
CA ILE A 66 0.24 -4.69 4.54
C ILE A 66 -0.18 -4.21 5.94
N ALA A 67 -1.39 -4.56 6.35
CA ALA A 67 -1.86 -4.18 7.68
C ALA A 67 -0.97 -4.77 8.77
N LYS A 68 -0.53 -6.01 8.59
CA LYS A 68 0.36 -6.64 9.54
C LYS A 68 1.70 -5.92 9.64
N ILE A 69 2.29 -5.60 8.48
CA ILE A 69 3.59 -4.92 8.47
C ILE A 69 3.47 -3.55 9.12
N LEU A 70 2.39 -2.83 8.83
CA LEU A 70 2.18 -1.50 9.38
C LEU A 70 1.66 -1.52 10.80
N GLU A 71 1.31 -2.70 11.31
CA GLU A 71 0.78 -2.86 12.67
C GLU A 71 -0.46 -2.01 12.86
N THR A 72 -1.35 -2.10 11.89
CA THR A 72 -2.58 -1.34 11.90
C THR A 72 -3.74 -2.25 11.52
N SER A 73 -4.95 -1.78 11.69
CA SER A 73 -6.12 -2.55 11.30
C SER A 73 -6.40 -2.35 9.81
N ILE A 74 -7.15 -3.28 9.24
CA ILE A 74 -7.59 -3.14 7.86
C ILE A 74 -8.41 -1.87 7.71
N ASP A 75 -9.26 -1.57 8.69
CA ASP A 75 -10.10 -0.38 8.65
C ASP A 75 -9.29 0.89 8.48
N GLU A 76 -8.16 0.96 9.15
CA GLU A 76 -7.32 2.15 9.10
C GLU A 76 -6.75 2.40 7.71
N LEU A 77 -6.63 1.35 6.91
CA LEU A 77 -6.15 1.52 5.55
C LEU A 77 -7.15 2.28 4.68
N PHE A 78 -8.41 2.29 5.08
CA PHE A 78 -9.47 2.92 4.30
C PHE A 78 -9.86 4.29 4.82
N GLU A 79 -9.22 4.76 5.84
CA GLU A 79 -9.49 6.08 6.37
C GLU A 79 -8.67 7.13 5.65
#